data_654585c2fb2dca1f403ca3f2335f22ea
#
_entry.id   654585c2fb2dca1f403ca3f2335f22ea
#
_cell.length_a   1.000
_cell.length_b   1.000
_cell.length_c   1.000
_cell.angle_alpha   90.00
_cell.angle_beta   90.00
_cell.angle_gamma   90.00
#
_symmetry.space_group_name_H-M   'P 1'
#
loop_
_entity.id
_entity.type
_entity.pdbx_description
1 polymer ?
#
loop_
_entity_poly.entity_id
_entity_poly.type
_entity_poly.pdbx_seq_one_letter_code
_entity_poly.pdbx_strand_id
1 'polypeptide(L)'
;YNKASLTKPLNDFECLTKSGVNLPSLTNDRNSNPNQSLNTDDKKLRTYRLAQSCTAEYGNIFAGTGTDAQKKANIQAQMAITMTRVNGVYEKDLSITMIFIAANASLIYYGAVGSDPWSGEYNTQTGLTIDANVGFSSYDIGHNFNTSGGGNAGCIGCVAGPNTDPASGEHKGTGMTGRSNPTGDAFDIDYVAHEMGHQFGGFHVQSSSNCRSGSGLTEVEPGSGSSIMGYAGICATNVQANSDAYFGYVNIRDISDNVQFGISSNIPASQIANFLNNPPTANAGADYVIPKSTAFVLEGAGSDPDGNTITYNWEENDPGDRNSTAAPTATRAVGPMFRSKTATTSPNRFMPPMANILTGATSTTMEVCPSVGRDLNFSLTVRDNVATGSQTASDLMKVTVNGTAG
;
A
#
# COMPACT_ATOMS: atom_id res chain seq x y z
N TYR A 1 5.89 20.98 1.60
CA TYR A 1 5.49 20.35 2.87
C TYR A 1 6.73 19.72 3.50
N ASN A 2 7.10 20.13 4.69
CA ASN A 2 8.27 19.61 5.38
C ASN A 2 7.81 18.44 6.30
N LYS A 3 7.98 17.21 5.83
CA LYS A 3 7.62 15.96 6.57
C LYS A 3 8.28 15.89 7.97
N ALA A 4 9.38 16.59 8.21
CA ALA A 4 10.15 16.53 9.44
C ALA A 4 9.45 17.17 10.67
N SER A 5 8.33 17.87 10.49
CA SER A 5 7.64 18.56 11.59
C SER A 5 6.42 17.82 12.16
N LEU A 6 6.08 16.66 11.62
CA LEU A 6 4.94 15.84 12.06
C LEU A 6 5.42 14.65 12.89
N THR A 7 5.71 14.89 14.18
CA THR A 7 5.90 13.79 15.13
C THR A 7 4.56 13.10 15.37
N LYS A 8 4.42 11.84 14.93
CA LYS A 8 3.32 10.97 15.38
C LYS A 8 3.52 10.64 16.85
N PRO A 9 2.51 10.78 17.72
CA PRO A 9 2.52 10.04 18.97
C PRO A 9 2.52 8.53 18.65
N LEU A 10 3.38 7.77 19.30
CA LEU A 10 3.57 6.31 19.11
C LEU A 10 2.29 5.46 19.33
N ASN A 11 1.19 6.06 19.78
CA ASN A 11 -0.03 5.37 20.21
C ASN A 11 -1.29 5.69 19.38
N ASP A 12 -1.19 6.45 18.29
CA ASP A 12 -2.39 6.93 17.57
C ASP A 12 -2.85 6.03 16.40
N PHE A 13 -2.12 4.97 16.06
CA PHE A 13 -2.49 4.09 14.96
C PHE A 13 -2.47 2.62 15.37
N GLU A 14 -3.57 1.95 15.15
CA GLU A 14 -3.67 0.51 15.11
C GLU A 14 -4.47 0.13 13.86
N CYS A 15 -3.86 -0.61 12.93
CA CYS A 15 -4.61 -1.26 11.87
C CYS A 15 -5.21 -2.56 12.41
N LEU A 16 -6.52 -2.62 12.48
CA LEU A 16 -7.28 -3.75 13.00
C LEU A 16 -7.61 -4.78 11.91
N THR A 17 -7.19 -4.55 10.67
CA THR A 17 -7.43 -5.47 9.54
C THR A 17 -6.67 -6.78 9.74
N LYS A 18 -7.39 -7.88 9.81
CA LYS A 18 -6.83 -9.23 10.01
C LYS A 18 -6.72 -9.95 8.67
N SER A 19 -5.52 -10.47 8.35
CA SER A 19 -5.31 -11.32 7.19
C SER A 19 -5.80 -12.75 7.49
N GLY A 20 -6.88 -13.17 6.84
CA GLY A 20 -7.44 -14.52 6.96
C GLY A 20 -7.45 -15.35 5.67
N VAL A 21 -6.75 -14.92 4.62
CA VAL A 21 -6.86 -15.51 3.27
C VAL A 21 -5.59 -16.28 2.88
N ASN A 22 -5.75 -17.34 2.09
CA ASN A 22 -4.64 -18.07 1.47
C ASN A 22 -3.94 -17.17 0.44
N LEU A 23 -2.72 -16.72 0.77
CA LEU A 23 -1.88 -15.94 -0.13
C LEU A 23 -1.22 -16.84 -1.18
N PRO A 24 -1.05 -16.34 -2.42
CA PRO A 24 -0.18 -17.00 -3.40
C PRO A 24 1.24 -17.12 -2.85
N SER A 25 1.94 -18.19 -3.19
CA SER A 25 3.33 -18.40 -2.81
C SER A 25 4.22 -17.31 -3.42
N LEU A 26 5.05 -16.66 -2.61
CA LEU A 26 6.09 -15.71 -3.04
C LEU A 26 7.33 -16.41 -3.62
N THR A 27 7.20 -17.59 -4.18
CA THR A 27 8.34 -18.24 -4.81
C THR A 27 8.77 -17.43 -6.04
N ASN A 28 10.09 -17.29 -6.26
CA ASN A 28 10.69 -16.77 -7.50
C ASN A 28 10.37 -17.67 -8.72
N ASP A 29 9.28 -18.39 -8.66
CA ASP A 29 8.85 -19.25 -9.72
C ASP A 29 8.18 -18.40 -10.81
N ARG A 30 8.97 -18.01 -11.80
CA ARG A 30 8.52 -17.33 -13.03
C ARG A 30 7.39 -18.08 -13.76
N ASN A 31 7.01 -19.27 -13.27
CA ASN A 31 5.99 -20.14 -13.84
C ASN A 31 4.77 -20.34 -12.92
N SER A 32 4.62 -19.61 -11.81
CA SER A 32 3.70 -20.01 -10.74
C SER A 32 2.22 -19.88 -11.06
N ASN A 33 1.78 -19.04 -11.96
CA ASN A 33 0.41 -19.03 -12.49
C ASN A 33 0.34 -18.21 -13.78
N PRO A 34 0.05 -18.81 -14.94
CA PRO A 34 -0.04 -18.05 -16.21
C PRO A 34 -1.18 -17.02 -16.25
N ASN A 35 -2.07 -17.02 -15.27
CA ASN A 35 -3.19 -16.08 -15.16
C ASN A 35 -2.99 -15.01 -14.08
N GLN A 36 -1.86 -15.02 -13.34
CA GLN A 36 -1.61 -14.04 -12.29
C GLN A 36 -0.87 -12.83 -12.88
N SER A 37 -1.47 -11.66 -12.78
CA SER A 37 -0.76 -10.42 -13.10
C SER A 37 0.25 -10.08 -12.01
N LEU A 38 1.48 -9.85 -12.41
CA LEU A 38 2.54 -9.36 -11.50
C LEU A 38 2.60 -7.83 -11.48
N ASN A 39 1.88 -7.16 -12.39
CA ASN A 39 2.02 -5.75 -12.69
C ASN A 39 0.69 -5.11 -13.07
N THR A 40 0.69 -3.80 -13.11
CA THR A 40 -0.35 -3.00 -13.75
C THR A 40 0.06 -2.75 -15.19
N ASP A 41 -0.23 -3.69 -16.09
CA ASP A 41 0.30 -3.72 -17.46
C ASP A 41 -0.76 -4.02 -18.54
N ASP A 42 -2.02 -4.01 -18.18
CA ASP A 42 -3.13 -4.36 -19.06
C ASP A 42 -3.75 -3.16 -19.81
N LYS A 43 -3.11 -1.98 -19.73
CA LYS A 43 -3.52 -0.73 -20.40
C LYS A 43 -4.93 -0.25 -20.01
N LYS A 44 -5.34 -0.47 -18.77
CA LYS A 44 -6.68 -0.09 -18.29
C LYS A 44 -6.60 0.75 -17.04
N LEU A 45 -7.31 1.88 -17.05
CA LEU A 45 -7.70 2.57 -15.82
C LEU A 45 -9.03 2.02 -15.33
N ARG A 46 -9.07 1.63 -14.08
CA ARG A 46 -10.28 1.19 -13.40
C ARG A 46 -10.79 2.30 -12.49
N THR A 47 -12.01 2.76 -12.76
CA THR A 47 -12.67 3.79 -11.96
C THR A 47 -13.67 3.14 -11.02
N TYR A 48 -13.44 3.24 -9.72
CA TYR A 48 -14.34 2.71 -8.70
C TYR A 48 -15.19 3.80 -8.09
N ARG A 49 -16.49 3.51 -7.91
CA ARG A 49 -17.47 4.41 -7.27
C ARG A 49 -17.28 4.34 -5.76
N LEU A 50 -16.85 5.46 -5.16
CA LEU A 50 -16.56 5.57 -3.74
C LEU A 50 -17.76 6.18 -2.99
N ALA A 51 -18.31 5.44 -2.02
CA ALA A 51 -19.24 5.94 -1.02
C ALA A 51 -18.44 6.35 0.23
N GLN A 52 -18.07 7.64 0.32
CA GLN A 52 -17.27 8.19 1.40
C GLN A 52 -18.16 8.80 2.47
N SER A 53 -18.27 8.14 3.61
CA SER A 53 -18.96 8.67 4.79
C SER A 53 -18.01 9.37 5.75
N CYS A 54 -18.54 10.15 6.68
CA CYS A 54 -17.79 10.64 7.84
C CYS A 54 -18.66 10.76 9.07
N THR A 55 -18.04 10.65 10.26
CA THR A 55 -18.69 10.94 11.52
C THR A 55 -18.94 12.45 11.72
N ALA A 56 -19.80 12.80 12.67
CA ALA A 56 -20.05 14.19 13.01
C ALA A 56 -18.79 14.90 13.54
N GLU A 57 -17.93 14.19 14.25
CA GLU A 57 -16.65 14.73 14.75
C GLU A 57 -15.71 15.14 13.62
N TYR A 58 -15.55 14.29 12.59
CA TYR A 58 -14.80 14.64 11.39
C TYR A 58 -15.43 15.83 10.67
N GLY A 59 -16.75 15.75 10.43
CA GLY A 59 -17.49 16.80 9.75
C GLY A 59 -17.37 18.16 10.42
N ASN A 60 -17.40 18.21 11.75
CA ASN A 60 -17.30 19.46 12.52
C ASN A 60 -15.97 20.19 12.34
N ILE A 61 -14.88 19.46 12.05
CA ILE A 61 -13.58 20.09 11.78
C ILE A 61 -13.64 20.96 10.52
N PHE A 62 -14.40 20.54 9.51
CA PHE A 62 -14.38 21.14 8.17
C PHE A 62 -15.66 21.85 7.74
N ALA A 63 -16.76 21.70 8.48
CA ALA A 63 -18.05 22.26 8.09
C ALA A 63 -18.02 23.79 7.88
N GLY A 64 -17.26 24.52 8.71
CA GLY A 64 -17.27 25.97 8.69
C GLY A 64 -18.65 26.55 9.03
N THR A 65 -18.97 27.73 8.48
CA THR A 65 -20.24 28.43 8.67
C THR A 65 -21.08 28.38 7.39
N GLY A 66 -22.41 28.52 7.52
CA GLY A 66 -23.29 28.58 6.36
C GLY A 66 -24.51 27.67 6.47
N THR A 67 -25.21 27.49 5.34
CA THR A 67 -26.35 26.57 5.20
C THR A 67 -25.88 25.12 5.29
N ASP A 68 -26.79 24.17 5.49
CA ASP A 68 -26.49 22.72 5.48
C ASP A 68 -25.74 22.32 4.20
N ALA A 69 -26.22 22.74 3.04
CA ALA A 69 -25.58 22.44 1.76
C ALA A 69 -24.14 22.98 1.67
N GLN A 70 -23.88 24.20 2.18
CA GLN A 70 -22.54 24.80 2.20
C GLN A 70 -21.60 24.03 3.14
N LYS A 71 -22.07 23.65 4.32
CA LYS A 71 -21.30 22.87 5.29
C LYS A 71 -20.92 21.51 4.73
N LYS A 72 -21.88 20.78 4.14
CA LYS A 72 -21.60 19.47 3.49
C LYS A 72 -20.64 19.63 2.31
N ALA A 73 -20.77 20.69 1.52
CA ALA A 73 -19.83 20.97 0.43
C ALA A 73 -18.42 21.24 0.93
N ASN A 74 -18.25 21.96 2.03
CA ASN A 74 -16.92 22.20 2.65
C ASN A 74 -16.30 20.89 3.13
N ILE A 75 -17.07 20.03 3.80
CA ILE A 75 -16.61 18.73 4.28
C ILE A 75 -16.21 17.85 3.09
N GLN A 76 -17.05 17.78 2.05
CA GLN A 76 -16.75 17.01 0.85
C GLN A 76 -15.51 17.53 0.10
N ALA A 77 -15.28 18.84 0.10
CA ALA A 77 -14.07 19.43 -0.48
C ALA A 77 -12.80 18.96 0.24
N GLN A 78 -12.82 18.85 1.58
CA GLN A 78 -11.70 18.27 2.32
C GLN A 78 -11.50 16.78 2.01
N MET A 79 -12.58 16.00 1.94
CA MET A 79 -12.50 14.61 1.49
C MET A 79 -11.89 14.50 0.09
N ALA A 80 -12.25 15.42 -0.83
CA ALA A 80 -11.70 15.45 -2.17
C ALA A 80 -10.19 15.78 -2.19
N ILE A 81 -9.70 16.63 -1.29
CA ILE A 81 -8.26 16.89 -1.12
C ILE A 81 -7.53 15.60 -0.74
N THR A 82 -8.01 14.89 0.28
CA THR A 82 -7.48 13.58 0.69
C THR A 82 -7.51 12.58 -0.47
N MET A 83 -8.67 12.43 -1.14
CA MET A 83 -8.79 11.44 -2.23
C MET A 83 -7.99 11.81 -3.47
N THR A 84 -7.77 13.10 -3.75
CA THR A 84 -6.84 13.53 -4.82
C THR A 84 -5.42 13.04 -4.52
N ARG A 85 -4.98 13.13 -3.27
CA ARG A 85 -3.66 12.66 -2.86
C ARG A 85 -3.54 11.13 -2.92
N VAL A 86 -4.57 10.42 -2.46
CA VAL A 86 -4.66 8.96 -2.50
C VAL A 86 -4.71 8.46 -3.94
N ASN A 87 -5.60 9.00 -4.77
CA ASN A 87 -5.71 8.63 -6.19
C ASN A 87 -4.39 8.83 -6.94
N GLY A 88 -3.63 9.90 -6.65
CA GLY A 88 -2.35 10.13 -7.27
C GLY A 88 -1.33 8.99 -7.07
N VAL A 89 -1.43 8.23 -5.98
CA VAL A 89 -0.61 7.03 -5.77
C VAL A 89 -1.23 5.81 -6.43
N TYR A 90 -2.55 5.64 -6.30
CA TYR A 90 -3.29 4.52 -6.90
C TYR A 90 -3.24 4.53 -8.42
N GLU A 91 -3.37 5.69 -9.04
CA GLU A 91 -3.25 5.84 -10.50
C GLU A 91 -1.84 5.53 -10.99
N LYS A 92 -0.83 5.97 -10.22
CA LYS A 92 0.58 5.77 -10.57
C LYS A 92 1.02 4.31 -10.44
N ASP A 93 0.64 3.61 -9.38
CA ASP A 93 1.16 2.28 -9.06
C ASP A 93 0.22 1.15 -9.52
N LEU A 94 -1.10 1.44 -9.63
CA LEU A 94 -2.14 0.42 -9.75
C LEU A 94 -3.14 0.67 -10.89
N SER A 95 -3.05 1.80 -11.60
CA SER A 95 -4.07 2.25 -12.58
C SER A 95 -5.50 2.18 -12.02
N ILE A 96 -5.68 2.61 -10.78
CA ILE A 96 -6.95 2.69 -10.07
C ILE A 96 -7.25 4.15 -9.76
N THR A 97 -8.47 4.60 -10.02
CA THR A 97 -9.00 5.87 -9.51
C THR A 97 -10.34 5.66 -8.81
N MET A 98 -10.59 6.42 -7.77
CA MET A 98 -11.83 6.37 -6.99
C MET A 98 -12.55 7.71 -7.11
N ILE A 99 -13.84 7.67 -7.48
CA ILE A 99 -14.67 8.87 -7.61
C ILE A 99 -15.88 8.78 -6.68
N PHE A 100 -16.22 9.90 -6.04
CA PHE A 100 -17.41 9.94 -5.19
C PHE A 100 -18.67 9.66 -5.98
N ILE A 101 -19.56 8.86 -5.39
CA ILE A 101 -20.91 8.68 -5.93
C ILE A 101 -21.69 10.00 -5.92
N ALA A 102 -22.64 10.17 -6.84
CA ALA A 102 -23.43 11.40 -6.94
C ALA A 102 -24.19 11.75 -5.64
N ALA A 103 -24.63 10.73 -4.90
CA ALA A 103 -25.35 10.88 -3.65
C ALA A 103 -24.45 11.02 -2.41
N ASN A 104 -23.13 11.24 -2.57
CA ASN A 104 -22.18 11.21 -1.45
C ASN A 104 -22.49 12.19 -0.32
N ALA A 105 -23.14 13.33 -0.63
CA ALA A 105 -23.56 14.30 0.37
C ALA A 105 -24.55 13.77 1.42
N SER A 106 -25.25 12.67 1.14
CA SER A 106 -26.14 12.00 2.10
C SER A 106 -25.40 11.19 3.16
N LEU A 107 -24.12 10.94 2.94
CA LEU A 107 -23.23 10.19 3.84
C LEU A 107 -22.37 11.11 4.74
N ILE A 108 -22.54 12.43 4.62
CA ILE A 108 -21.77 13.43 5.36
C ILE A 108 -22.57 13.87 6.60
N TYR A 109 -22.00 13.59 7.76
CA TYR A 109 -22.54 13.97 9.06
C TYR A 109 -21.71 15.09 9.69
N TYR A 110 -22.40 15.97 10.43
CA TYR A 110 -21.80 17.01 11.27
C TYR A 110 -22.85 17.49 12.29
N GLY A 111 -22.48 18.28 13.29
CA GLY A 111 -23.40 18.80 14.31
C GLY A 111 -23.12 18.24 15.70
N ALA A 112 -24.14 17.86 16.45
CA ALA A 112 -23.93 17.33 17.80
C ALA A 112 -23.13 16.03 17.75
N VAL A 113 -22.11 15.92 18.58
CA VAL A 113 -21.33 14.69 18.75
C VAL A 113 -22.26 13.56 19.18
N GLY A 114 -22.15 12.39 18.53
CA GLY A 114 -23.02 11.25 18.77
C GLY A 114 -24.42 11.37 18.11
N SER A 115 -24.64 12.35 17.21
CA SER A 115 -25.86 12.46 16.41
C SER A 115 -25.81 11.68 15.08
N ASP A 116 -24.65 11.10 14.79
CA ASP A 116 -24.43 10.23 13.63
C ASP A 116 -24.67 8.75 13.98
N PRO A 117 -24.66 7.82 13.00
CA PRO A 117 -24.93 6.41 13.25
C PRO A 117 -23.82 5.64 14.00
N TRP A 118 -22.62 6.23 14.18
CA TRP A 118 -21.50 5.51 14.76
C TRP A 118 -21.42 5.65 16.28
N SER A 119 -21.18 4.53 16.97
CA SER A 119 -21.10 4.45 18.44
C SER A 119 -19.84 3.69 18.90
N GLY A 120 -18.72 3.83 18.16
CA GLY A 120 -17.44 3.22 18.47
C GLY A 120 -17.14 1.92 17.72
N GLU A 121 -18.11 1.29 17.09
CA GLU A 121 -17.93 0.24 16.10
C GLU A 121 -18.09 0.87 14.72
N TYR A 122 -17.01 0.98 13.95
CA TYR A 122 -17.03 1.73 12.72
C TYR A 122 -17.26 0.86 11.48
N ASN A 123 -16.80 -0.39 11.45
CA ASN A 123 -16.84 -1.20 10.23
C ASN A 123 -18.26 -1.60 9.84
N THR A 124 -18.94 -2.39 10.66
CA THR A 124 -20.31 -2.85 10.38
C THR A 124 -21.27 -1.68 10.27
N GLN A 125 -21.15 -0.69 11.17
CA GLN A 125 -21.99 0.50 11.15
C GLN A 125 -21.79 1.34 9.87
N THR A 126 -20.58 1.39 9.32
CA THR A 126 -20.32 2.06 8.02
C THR A 126 -21.04 1.36 6.89
N GLY A 127 -20.93 0.04 6.76
CA GLY A 127 -21.64 -0.73 5.76
C GLY A 127 -23.16 -0.55 5.84
N LEU A 128 -23.72 -0.71 7.04
CA LEU A 128 -25.16 -0.50 7.29
C LEU A 128 -25.61 0.91 6.93
N THR A 129 -24.84 1.92 7.31
CA THR A 129 -25.17 3.33 7.05
C THR A 129 -25.12 3.66 5.57
N ILE A 130 -24.11 3.20 4.84
CA ILE A 130 -23.96 3.42 3.41
C ILE A 130 -25.13 2.73 2.69
N ASP A 131 -25.41 1.47 2.98
CA ASP A 131 -26.47 0.72 2.32
C ASP A 131 -27.86 1.31 2.56
N ALA A 132 -28.13 1.76 3.78
CA ALA A 132 -29.42 2.38 4.11
C ALA A 132 -29.65 3.72 3.39
N ASN A 133 -28.59 4.51 3.13
CA ASN A 133 -28.71 5.83 2.54
C ASN A 133 -28.61 5.84 1.01
N VAL A 134 -27.80 4.99 0.41
CA VAL A 134 -27.52 5.04 -1.04
C VAL A 134 -27.78 3.72 -1.75
N GLY A 135 -27.91 2.62 -1.01
CA GLY A 135 -28.13 1.27 -1.54
C GLY A 135 -26.85 0.59 -1.99
N PHE A 136 -26.75 -0.72 -1.72
CA PHE A 136 -25.57 -1.56 -1.96
C PHE A 136 -25.05 -1.51 -3.43
N SER A 137 -25.95 -1.42 -4.41
CA SER A 137 -25.58 -1.40 -5.84
C SER A 137 -25.02 -0.06 -6.34
N SER A 138 -25.07 1.00 -5.52
CA SER A 138 -24.73 2.36 -5.94
C SER A 138 -23.23 2.64 -5.89
N TYR A 139 -22.42 1.78 -5.26
CA TYR A 139 -20.99 1.98 -5.04
C TYR A 139 -20.20 0.68 -5.20
N ASP A 140 -18.88 0.81 -5.32
CA ASP A 140 -17.96 -0.32 -5.45
C ASP A 140 -17.04 -0.46 -4.21
N ILE A 141 -16.77 0.66 -3.53
CA ILE A 141 -16.01 0.74 -2.28
C ILE A 141 -16.69 1.74 -1.35
N GLY A 142 -16.88 1.36 -0.10
CA GLY A 142 -17.36 2.26 0.96
C GLY A 142 -16.33 2.43 2.05
N HIS A 143 -16.17 3.68 2.53
CA HIS A 143 -15.19 4.02 3.54
C HIS A 143 -15.70 5.14 4.46
N ASN A 144 -15.27 5.14 5.73
CA ASN A 144 -15.60 6.16 6.71
C ASN A 144 -14.39 6.95 7.14
N PHE A 145 -14.49 8.28 7.18
CA PHE A 145 -13.53 9.15 7.86
C PHE A 145 -14.04 9.57 9.23
N ASN A 146 -13.20 9.42 10.24
CA ASN A 146 -13.55 9.76 11.63
C ASN A 146 -12.35 10.37 12.38
N THR A 147 -12.51 10.67 13.65
CA THR A 147 -11.47 11.27 14.50
C THR A 147 -10.92 10.30 15.56
N SER A 148 -11.30 9.03 15.50
CA SER A 148 -10.68 7.99 16.33
C SER A 148 -9.21 7.76 15.93
N GLY A 149 -8.48 6.96 16.65
CA GLY A 149 -7.14 6.53 16.20
C GLY A 149 -7.24 5.28 15.33
N GLY A 150 -6.37 5.17 14.31
CA GLY A 150 -6.18 3.95 13.54
C GLY A 150 -7.05 3.78 12.29
N GLY A 151 -7.04 2.58 11.76
CA GLY A 151 -7.80 2.18 10.59
C GLY A 151 -8.25 0.73 10.64
N ASN A 152 -9.22 0.40 9.82
CA ASN A 152 -9.65 -0.96 9.59
C ASN A 152 -10.37 -1.04 8.23
N ALA A 153 -9.81 -1.77 7.31
CA ALA A 153 -10.42 -1.97 5.99
C ALA A 153 -11.74 -2.77 6.04
N GLY A 154 -12.01 -3.44 7.16
CA GLY A 154 -13.16 -4.33 7.31
C GLY A 154 -13.04 -5.65 6.53
N CYS A 155 -12.24 -5.66 5.48
CA CYS A 155 -11.97 -6.82 4.64
C CYS A 155 -10.69 -6.63 3.83
N ILE A 156 -10.11 -7.70 3.32
CA ILE A 156 -9.03 -7.65 2.33
C ILE A 156 -9.56 -8.14 0.99
N GLY A 157 -9.44 -7.28 -0.05
CA GLY A 157 -9.80 -7.62 -1.42
C GLY A 157 -11.30 -7.66 -1.72
N CYS A 158 -12.15 -6.96 -0.97
CA CYS A 158 -13.60 -7.02 -1.11
C CYS A 158 -14.22 -5.91 -1.97
N VAL A 159 -13.45 -4.99 -2.52
CA VAL A 159 -13.97 -3.94 -3.42
C VAL A 159 -14.75 -4.59 -4.56
N ALA A 160 -15.90 -4.03 -4.93
CA ALA A 160 -16.86 -4.57 -5.89
C ALA A 160 -17.40 -5.98 -5.54
N GLY A 161 -17.19 -6.43 -4.31
CA GLY A 161 -17.65 -7.72 -3.82
C GLY A 161 -19.16 -7.83 -3.74
N PRO A 162 -19.74 -9.04 -3.89
CA PRO A 162 -21.17 -9.28 -3.91
C PRO A 162 -21.78 -9.45 -2.52
N ASN A 163 -21.00 -9.59 -1.46
CA ASN A 163 -21.52 -9.86 -0.14
C ASN A 163 -22.27 -8.66 0.44
N THR A 164 -23.52 -8.86 0.82
CA THR A 164 -24.43 -7.81 1.33
C THR A 164 -24.55 -7.77 2.85
N ASP A 165 -23.83 -8.63 3.58
CA ASP A 165 -23.83 -8.64 5.04
C ASP A 165 -22.63 -7.85 5.59
N PRO A 166 -22.83 -6.65 6.17
CA PRO A 166 -21.74 -5.85 6.74
C PRO A 166 -21.02 -6.51 7.92
N ALA A 167 -21.62 -7.51 8.57
CA ALA A 167 -21.00 -8.23 9.67
C ALA A 167 -20.14 -9.42 9.23
N SER A 168 -20.14 -9.76 7.93
CA SER A 168 -19.43 -10.93 7.38
C SER A 168 -17.91 -10.82 7.37
N GLY A 169 -17.36 -9.58 7.43
CA GLY A 169 -15.93 -9.33 7.17
C GLY A 169 -15.54 -9.38 5.69
N GLU A 170 -16.52 -9.41 4.78
CA GLU A 170 -16.31 -9.46 3.31
C GLU A 170 -17.12 -8.38 2.58
N HIS A 171 -17.71 -7.46 3.29
CA HIS A 171 -18.58 -6.43 2.72
C HIS A 171 -17.76 -5.23 2.24
N LYS A 172 -18.01 -4.79 1.00
CA LYS A 172 -17.26 -3.71 0.31
C LYS A 172 -17.41 -2.31 0.93
N GLY A 173 -18.36 -2.13 1.85
CA GLY A 173 -18.72 -0.84 2.46
C GLY A 173 -18.21 -0.66 3.89
N THR A 174 -17.33 -1.53 4.40
CA THR A 174 -16.97 -1.57 5.82
C THR A 174 -15.61 -0.94 6.16
N GLY A 175 -14.94 -0.26 5.23
CA GLY A 175 -13.67 0.41 5.52
C GLY A 175 -13.82 1.64 6.42
N MET A 176 -12.82 1.90 7.25
CA MET A 176 -12.74 3.13 8.03
C MET A 176 -11.30 3.59 8.28
N THR A 177 -11.11 4.89 8.39
CA THR A 177 -9.86 5.53 8.80
C THR A 177 -10.14 6.69 9.75
N GLY A 178 -9.44 6.71 10.88
CA GLY A 178 -9.59 7.73 11.90
C GLY A 178 -8.28 8.35 12.36
N ARG A 179 -8.29 9.67 12.57
CA ARG A 179 -7.19 10.42 13.19
C ARG A 179 -7.69 11.72 13.78
N SER A 180 -7.17 12.10 14.95
CA SER A 180 -7.56 13.36 15.62
C SER A 180 -7.28 14.62 14.79
N ASN A 181 -6.26 14.59 13.92
CA ASN A 181 -6.00 15.60 12.88
C ASN A 181 -6.00 14.95 11.50
N PRO A 182 -7.17 14.79 10.84
CA PRO A 182 -7.32 14.01 9.63
C PRO A 182 -6.96 14.81 8.36
N THR A 183 -5.69 15.24 8.25
CA THR A 183 -5.19 16.03 7.11
C THR A 183 -3.73 15.71 6.77
N GLY A 184 -3.39 15.89 5.50
CA GLY A 184 -2.03 15.75 4.96
C GLY A 184 -1.53 14.31 4.92
N ASP A 185 -0.31 14.09 4.43
CA ASP A 185 0.25 12.74 4.16
C ASP A 185 0.22 11.80 5.37
N ALA A 186 0.28 12.33 6.60
CA ALA A 186 0.15 11.53 7.81
C ALA A 186 -1.27 10.96 8.03
N PHE A 187 -2.29 11.46 7.31
CA PHE A 187 -3.62 10.88 7.22
C PHE A 187 -3.82 10.24 5.85
N ASP A 188 -3.55 11.00 4.78
CA ASP A 188 -3.88 10.61 3.41
C ASP A 188 -3.10 9.36 2.95
N ILE A 189 -1.80 9.28 3.30
CA ILE A 189 -0.91 8.20 2.84
C ILE A 189 -0.71 7.14 3.91
N ASP A 190 -0.34 7.53 5.15
CA ASP A 190 -0.02 6.57 6.19
C ASP A 190 -1.25 5.75 6.63
N TYR A 191 -2.48 6.31 6.45
CA TYR A 191 -3.71 5.71 6.95
C TYR A 191 -4.72 5.42 5.83
N VAL A 192 -5.20 6.45 5.10
CA VAL A 192 -6.28 6.25 4.10
C VAL A 192 -5.81 5.37 2.94
N ALA A 193 -4.65 5.69 2.35
CA ALA A 193 -4.11 4.87 1.27
C ALA A 193 -3.78 3.44 1.74
N HIS A 194 -3.37 3.26 2.99
CA HIS A 194 -3.09 1.96 3.60
C HIS A 194 -4.37 1.12 3.73
N GLU A 195 -5.42 1.66 4.39
CA GLU A 195 -6.66 0.89 4.62
C GLU A 195 -7.39 0.59 3.31
N MET A 196 -7.46 1.55 2.38
CA MET A 196 -8.00 1.27 1.05
C MET A 196 -7.13 0.26 0.28
N GLY A 197 -5.81 0.22 0.51
CA GLY A 197 -4.92 -0.81 -0.01
C GLY A 197 -5.35 -2.22 0.40
N HIS A 198 -5.73 -2.40 1.66
CA HIS A 198 -6.32 -3.65 2.13
C HIS A 198 -7.65 -3.94 1.43
N GLN A 199 -8.55 -2.96 1.32
CA GLN A 199 -9.83 -3.17 0.62
C GLN A 199 -9.62 -3.64 -0.82
N PHE A 200 -8.54 -3.21 -1.50
CA PHE A 200 -8.17 -3.67 -2.85
C PHE A 200 -7.36 -4.99 -2.87
N GLY A 201 -6.94 -5.54 -1.74
CA GLY A 201 -6.25 -6.82 -1.68
C GLY A 201 -4.79 -6.77 -1.25
N GLY A 202 -4.27 -5.60 -0.88
CA GLY A 202 -2.92 -5.45 -0.35
C GLY A 202 -2.77 -6.01 1.07
N PHE A 203 -1.65 -6.65 1.35
CA PHE A 203 -1.31 -7.18 2.67
C PHE A 203 -0.15 -6.40 3.29
N HIS A 204 -0.01 -6.48 4.60
CA HIS A 204 1.10 -5.86 5.32
C HIS A 204 2.46 -6.37 4.86
N VAL A 205 3.45 -5.47 4.87
CA VAL A 205 4.83 -5.76 4.43
C VAL A 205 5.88 -5.71 5.53
N GLN A 206 5.55 -5.16 6.71
CA GLN A 206 6.49 -5.07 7.84
C GLN A 206 6.78 -6.44 8.45
N SER A 207 8.06 -6.72 8.75
CA SER A 207 8.49 -7.98 9.34
C SER A 207 8.73 -7.93 10.85
N SER A 208 8.57 -6.78 11.50
CA SER A 208 8.77 -6.64 12.94
C SER A 208 7.67 -7.33 13.74
N SER A 209 8.02 -8.30 14.57
CA SER A 209 7.05 -9.11 15.32
C SER A 209 6.25 -8.33 16.37
N ASN A 210 6.73 -7.18 16.82
CA ASN A 210 6.04 -6.36 17.82
C ASN A 210 4.90 -5.46 17.27
N CYS A 211 4.79 -5.38 15.95
CA CYS A 211 3.71 -4.64 15.30
C CYS A 211 3.12 -5.39 14.10
N ARG A 212 3.31 -6.70 14.08
CA ARG A 212 2.94 -7.58 12.99
C ARG A 212 1.48 -8.01 13.09
N SER A 213 0.77 -7.93 11.97
CA SER A 213 -0.59 -8.45 11.84
C SER A 213 -0.79 -9.24 10.54
N GLY A 214 0.29 -9.54 9.82
CA GLY A 214 0.25 -10.17 8.50
C GLY A 214 0.27 -11.70 8.53
N SER A 215 0.14 -12.30 7.33
CA SER A 215 0.18 -13.74 7.11
C SER A 215 1.61 -14.33 7.07
N GLY A 216 2.62 -13.49 6.99
CA GLY A 216 4.03 -13.85 6.89
C GLY A 216 4.59 -14.02 5.49
N LEU A 217 3.76 -14.05 4.45
CA LEU A 217 4.24 -14.23 3.07
C LEU A 217 4.55 -12.90 2.34
N THR A 218 3.95 -11.79 2.75
CA THR A 218 4.19 -10.46 2.20
C THR A 218 5.06 -9.59 3.08
N GLU A 219 5.49 -10.07 4.23
CA GLU A 219 6.26 -9.35 5.23
C GLU A 219 7.75 -9.27 4.84
N VAL A 220 8.01 -8.58 3.74
CA VAL A 220 9.30 -8.52 3.02
C VAL A 220 10.11 -7.27 3.33
N GLU A 221 9.59 -6.35 4.12
CA GLU A 221 10.31 -5.16 4.55
C GLU A 221 10.82 -5.30 5.99
N PRO A 222 12.10 -4.95 6.29
CA PRO A 222 12.62 -5.05 7.64
C PRO A 222 11.98 -4.03 8.57
N GLY A 223 11.87 -4.38 9.85
CA GLY A 223 11.31 -3.51 10.88
C GLY A 223 9.86 -3.10 10.60
N SER A 224 9.59 -1.81 10.68
CA SER A 224 8.27 -1.24 10.39
C SER A 224 7.88 -1.25 8.92
N GLY A 225 8.82 -1.56 8.02
CA GLY A 225 8.64 -1.22 6.61
C GLY A 225 8.67 0.28 6.37
N SER A 226 8.59 0.67 5.10
CA SER A 226 8.63 2.07 4.65
C SER A 226 7.65 2.39 3.53
N SER A 227 7.11 1.41 2.81
CA SER A 227 6.04 1.60 1.83
C SER A 227 4.66 1.77 2.48
N ILE A 228 3.63 2.07 1.68
CA ILE A 228 2.27 2.35 2.16
C ILE A 228 1.74 1.23 3.05
N MET A 229 1.92 -0.04 2.67
CA MET A 229 1.40 -1.18 3.44
C MET A 229 2.28 -1.59 4.62
N GLY A 230 3.33 -0.81 4.93
CA GLY A 230 4.12 -0.89 6.14
C GLY A 230 3.55 -0.06 7.29
N TYR A 231 4.23 -0.12 8.44
CA TYR A 231 3.87 0.55 9.68
C TYR A 231 4.90 1.59 10.09
N ALA A 232 5.39 2.38 9.13
CA ALA A 232 6.38 3.43 9.39
C ALA A 232 5.90 4.40 10.48
N GLY A 233 6.71 4.59 11.50
CA GLY A 233 6.42 5.47 12.65
C GLY A 233 5.66 4.81 13.80
N ILE A 234 5.29 3.51 13.71
CA ILE A 234 4.44 2.85 14.69
C ILE A 234 5.19 1.75 15.44
N CYS A 235 6.05 0.98 14.75
CA CYS A 235 6.75 -0.15 15.36
C CYS A 235 7.91 0.29 16.25
N ALA A 236 8.24 -0.48 17.29
CA ALA A 236 9.41 -0.24 18.11
C ALA A 236 10.72 -0.36 17.29
N THR A 237 10.81 -1.32 16.37
CA THR A 237 11.88 -1.38 15.37
C THR A 237 11.46 -0.58 14.14
N ASN A 238 11.65 0.73 14.21
CA ASN A 238 11.15 1.65 13.20
C ASN A 238 12.19 1.97 12.14
N VAL A 239 11.75 1.99 10.87
CA VAL A 239 12.60 2.36 9.73
C VAL A 239 12.62 3.87 9.52
N GLN A 240 11.45 4.49 9.60
CA GLN A 240 11.25 5.94 9.40
C GLN A 240 9.92 6.39 9.99
N ALA A 241 9.72 7.71 10.12
CA ALA A 241 8.56 8.28 10.82
C ALA A 241 7.23 8.19 10.06
N ASN A 242 7.24 8.16 8.75
CA ASN A 242 6.04 8.10 7.89
C ASN A 242 6.30 7.20 6.68
N SER A 243 5.25 6.65 6.10
CA SER A 243 5.35 5.86 4.88
C SER A 243 5.76 6.72 3.68
N ASP A 244 6.53 6.14 2.79
CA ASP A 244 6.76 6.68 1.46
C ASP A 244 5.55 6.39 0.58
N ALA A 245 5.18 7.34 -0.29
CA ALA A 245 3.95 7.29 -1.07
C ALA A 245 4.10 6.41 -2.32
N TYR A 246 4.24 5.09 -2.11
CA TYR A 246 4.21 4.06 -3.16
C TYR A 246 3.81 2.70 -2.59
N PHE A 247 3.28 1.84 -3.45
CA PHE A 247 3.08 0.42 -3.16
C PHE A 247 4.33 -0.36 -3.57
N GLY A 248 4.79 -1.27 -2.70
CA GLY A 248 5.88 -2.19 -3.01
C GLY A 248 5.44 -3.28 -4.00
N TYR A 249 6.42 -3.98 -4.58
CA TYR A 249 6.20 -5.04 -5.56
C TYR A 249 5.12 -6.05 -5.14
N VAL A 250 5.19 -6.57 -3.93
CA VAL A 250 4.23 -7.59 -3.45
C VAL A 250 2.79 -7.04 -3.41
N ASN A 251 2.60 -5.77 -3.09
CA ASN A 251 1.28 -5.15 -3.05
C ASN A 251 0.78 -4.79 -4.46
N ILE A 252 1.65 -4.33 -5.36
CA ILE A 252 1.29 -4.13 -6.77
C ILE A 252 0.82 -5.46 -7.35
N ARG A 253 1.55 -6.55 -7.12
CA ARG A 253 1.17 -7.90 -7.57
C ARG A 253 -0.20 -8.33 -7.05
N ASP A 254 -0.40 -8.28 -5.73
CA ASP A 254 -1.61 -8.81 -5.10
C ASP A 254 -2.85 -7.97 -5.45
N ILE A 255 -2.72 -6.65 -5.46
CA ILE A 255 -3.80 -5.74 -5.86
C ILE A 255 -4.08 -5.88 -7.36
N SER A 256 -3.06 -5.94 -8.22
CA SER A 256 -3.24 -6.11 -9.66
C SER A 256 -3.95 -7.43 -9.99
N ASP A 257 -3.59 -8.52 -9.31
CA ASP A 257 -4.29 -9.80 -9.46
C ASP A 257 -5.78 -9.69 -9.08
N ASN A 258 -6.09 -9.04 -7.95
CA ASN A 258 -7.47 -8.88 -7.49
C ASN A 258 -8.31 -7.99 -8.41
N VAL A 259 -7.76 -6.89 -8.94
CA VAL A 259 -8.50 -5.97 -9.82
C VAL A 259 -8.60 -6.45 -11.26
N GLN A 260 -7.75 -7.38 -11.68
CA GLN A 260 -7.78 -7.97 -13.02
C GLN A 260 -8.54 -9.28 -13.06
N PHE A 261 -8.43 -10.12 -12.05
CA PHE A 261 -8.93 -11.51 -12.05
C PHE A 261 -9.73 -11.90 -10.81
N GLY A 262 -9.63 -11.14 -9.70
CA GLY A 262 -10.30 -11.41 -8.45
C GLY A 262 -11.65 -10.71 -8.30
N ILE A 263 -12.09 -10.55 -7.04
CA ILE A 263 -13.38 -9.96 -6.68
C ILE A 263 -13.48 -8.51 -7.17
N SER A 264 -12.41 -7.74 -7.07
CA SER A 264 -12.40 -6.34 -7.48
C SER A 264 -12.46 -6.12 -8.99
N SER A 265 -12.40 -7.18 -9.81
CA SER A 265 -12.63 -7.13 -11.26
C SER A 265 -14.13 -6.99 -11.63
N ASN A 266 -15.05 -7.18 -10.69
CA ASN A 266 -16.51 -7.17 -10.90
C ASN A 266 -17.08 -5.76 -11.03
N ILE A 267 -16.48 -4.92 -11.89
CA ILE A 267 -17.01 -3.59 -12.24
C ILE A 267 -17.51 -3.56 -13.67
N PRO A 268 -18.52 -2.71 -13.99
CA PRO A 268 -19.03 -2.59 -15.34
C PRO A 268 -17.94 -2.10 -16.32
N ALA A 269 -18.04 -2.51 -17.58
CA ALA A 269 -17.11 -2.06 -18.62
C ALA A 269 -17.07 -0.52 -18.79
N SER A 270 -18.15 0.19 -18.43
CA SER A 270 -18.21 1.66 -18.44
C SER A 270 -17.27 2.31 -17.39
N GLN A 271 -16.79 1.55 -16.42
CA GLN A 271 -15.83 1.98 -15.41
C GLN A 271 -14.39 1.64 -15.79
N ILE A 272 -14.15 1.06 -16.96
CA ILE A 272 -12.83 0.68 -17.46
C ILE A 272 -12.50 1.52 -18.69
N ALA A 273 -11.49 2.38 -18.58
CA ALA A 273 -10.96 3.11 -19.72
C ALA A 273 -9.71 2.39 -20.26
N ASN A 274 -9.67 2.20 -21.58
CA ASN A 274 -8.47 1.66 -22.24
C ASN A 274 -7.51 2.81 -22.58
N PHE A 275 -6.22 2.58 -22.38
CA PHE A 275 -5.17 3.53 -22.73
C PHE A 275 -4.41 3.14 -23.99
N LEU A 276 -3.83 4.15 -24.64
CA LEU A 276 -2.82 3.95 -25.66
C LEU A 276 -1.42 3.75 -25.05
N ASN A 277 -1.21 4.23 -23.82
CA ASN A 277 0.03 4.08 -23.07
C ASN A 277 0.43 2.60 -22.96
N ASN A 278 1.63 2.27 -23.39
CA ASN A 278 2.17 0.92 -23.30
C ASN A 278 2.91 0.74 -21.97
N PRO A 279 2.88 -0.46 -21.37
CA PRO A 279 3.68 -0.72 -20.17
C PRO A 279 5.17 -0.61 -20.47
N PRO A 280 5.98 -0.16 -19.49
CA PRO A 280 7.43 -0.18 -19.62
C PRO A 280 7.94 -1.63 -19.63
N THR A 281 9.23 -1.82 -19.88
CA THR A 281 9.92 -3.09 -19.71
C THR A 281 10.79 -3.05 -18.45
N ALA A 282 10.97 -4.21 -17.80
CA ALA A 282 11.90 -4.39 -16.71
C ALA A 282 12.82 -5.57 -16.99
N ASN A 283 14.11 -5.43 -16.63
CA ASN A 283 15.09 -6.50 -16.68
C ASN A 283 15.99 -6.38 -15.44
N ALA A 284 15.84 -7.31 -14.51
CA ALA A 284 16.60 -7.41 -13.26
C ALA A 284 18.00 -8.03 -13.44
N GLY A 285 18.33 -8.45 -14.65
CA GLY A 285 19.58 -9.16 -14.94
C GLY A 285 19.56 -10.63 -14.55
N ALA A 286 20.72 -11.26 -14.57
CA ALA A 286 20.88 -12.66 -14.23
C ALA A 286 21.15 -12.87 -12.74
N ASP A 287 20.76 -14.02 -12.21
CA ASP A 287 21.14 -14.47 -10.87
C ASP A 287 22.66 -14.58 -10.75
N TYR A 288 23.23 -14.24 -9.58
CA TYR A 288 24.66 -14.36 -9.33
C TYR A 288 25.00 -14.73 -7.89
N VAL A 289 26.26 -15.09 -7.66
CA VAL A 289 26.77 -15.53 -6.36
C VAL A 289 27.78 -14.53 -5.86
N ILE A 290 27.69 -14.16 -4.57
CA ILE A 290 28.64 -13.29 -3.89
C ILE A 290 29.27 -13.99 -2.67
N PRO A 291 30.48 -13.63 -2.22
CA PRO A 291 30.98 -14.02 -0.92
C PRO A 291 30.13 -13.43 0.22
N LYS A 292 30.13 -14.08 1.38
CA LYS A 292 29.53 -13.50 2.60
C LYS A 292 30.19 -12.17 2.97
N SER A 293 29.46 -11.32 3.69
CA SER A 293 29.90 -10.00 4.17
C SER A 293 30.38 -9.07 3.04
N THR A 294 29.88 -9.24 1.84
CA THR A 294 30.26 -8.47 0.65
C THR A 294 29.17 -7.49 0.28
N ALA A 295 29.54 -6.22 0.11
CA ALA A 295 28.68 -5.23 -0.51
C ALA A 295 28.54 -5.52 -2.02
N PHE A 296 27.37 -5.27 -2.59
CA PHE A 296 27.07 -5.58 -3.99
C PHE A 296 26.22 -4.50 -4.66
N VAL A 297 26.07 -4.60 -5.96
CA VAL A 297 25.17 -3.74 -6.74
C VAL A 297 24.15 -4.59 -7.46
N LEU A 298 22.89 -4.17 -7.42
CA LEU A 298 21.83 -4.66 -8.30
C LEU A 298 21.84 -3.77 -9.55
N GLU A 299 22.07 -4.36 -10.70
CA GLU A 299 22.12 -3.66 -11.99
C GLU A 299 20.90 -4.05 -12.82
N GLY A 300 20.00 -3.08 -13.01
CA GLY A 300 18.79 -3.27 -13.79
C GLY A 300 18.82 -2.56 -15.12
N ALA A 301 17.82 -2.85 -15.92
CA ALA A 301 17.53 -2.11 -17.14
C ALA A 301 16.01 -2.03 -17.35
N GLY A 302 15.58 -1.05 -18.10
CA GLY A 302 14.21 -0.88 -18.53
C GLY A 302 14.11 0.09 -19.68
N SER A 303 13.01 0.02 -20.39
CA SER A 303 12.69 0.98 -21.47
C SER A 303 11.18 1.20 -21.49
N ASP A 304 10.78 2.31 -22.05
CA ASP A 304 9.38 2.63 -22.28
C ASP A 304 9.11 2.75 -23.77
N PRO A 305 8.13 2.01 -24.34
CA PRO A 305 7.84 2.04 -25.77
C PRO A 305 7.32 3.40 -26.26
N ASP A 306 6.71 4.19 -25.37
CA ASP A 306 6.15 5.51 -25.69
C ASP A 306 7.15 6.65 -25.38
N GLY A 307 8.34 6.31 -24.83
CA GLY A 307 9.39 7.27 -24.48
C GLY A 307 9.14 8.03 -23.18
N ASN A 308 8.30 7.51 -22.31
CA ASN A 308 8.01 8.11 -21.02
C ASN A 308 9.22 8.05 -20.08
N THR A 309 9.29 9.01 -19.14
CA THR A 309 10.34 9.01 -18.11
C THR A 309 10.06 7.92 -17.09
N ILE A 310 10.84 6.87 -17.11
CA ILE A 310 10.71 5.74 -16.21
C ILE A 310 11.50 5.92 -14.92
N THR A 311 11.01 5.28 -13.85
CA THR A 311 11.71 5.17 -12.58
C THR A 311 11.79 3.71 -12.13
N TYR A 312 12.82 3.41 -11.34
CA TYR A 312 13.19 2.07 -10.92
C TYR A 312 13.12 1.92 -9.40
N ASN A 313 12.56 0.82 -8.94
CA ASN A 313 12.55 0.45 -7.53
C ASN A 313 13.03 -0.99 -7.36
N TRP A 314 14.13 -1.17 -6.61
CA TRP A 314 14.62 -2.47 -6.20
C TRP A 314 14.14 -2.79 -4.79
N GLU A 315 13.51 -3.95 -4.60
CA GLU A 315 12.97 -4.41 -3.34
C GLU A 315 13.36 -5.86 -3.06
N GLU A 316 13.69 -6.16 -1.80
CA GLU A 316 13.88 -7.54 -1.36
C GLU A 316 12.54 -8.21 -1.11
N ASN A 317 12.43 -9.50 -1.47
CA ASN A 317 11.19 -10.29 -1.38
C ASN A 317 11.38 -11.53 -0.49
N ASP A 318 12.19 -11.44 0.55
CA ASP A 318 12.40 -12.53 1.50
C ASP A 318 11.50 -12.36 2.72
N PRO A 319 10.45 -13.17 2.87
CA PRO A 319 9.53 -13.07 4.01
C PRO A 319 10.24 -13.31 5.36
N GLY A 320 9.82 -12.57 6.38
CA GLY A 320 10.38 -12.65 7.72
C GLY A 320 10.11 -13.97 8.45
N ASP A 321 10.95 -14.27 9.44
CA ASP A 321 10.85 -15.45 10.29
C ASP A 321 9.79 -15.32 11.39
N ARG A 322 8.92 -14.41 11.41
CA ARG A 322 7.85 -14.18 12.40
C ARG A 322 8.28 -14.06 13.88
N ASN A 323 9.52 -14.37 14.22
CA ASN A 323 10.00 -14.41 15.60
C ASN A 323 10.94 -13.26 15.96
N SER A 324 11.38 -12.48 14.98
CA SER A 324 12.33 -11.39 15.20
C SER A 324 11.63 -10.04 15.36
N THR A 325 11.96 -9.34 16.45
CA THR A 325 11.57 -7.93 16.67
C THR A 325 12.67 -6.95 16.28
N ALA A 326 13.89 -7.46 16.07
CA ALA A 326 15.07 -6.65 15.86
C ALA A 326 15.25 -6.22 14.39
N ALA A 327 16.01 -5.17 14.18
CA ALA A 327 16.55 -4.82 12.88
C ALA A 327 17.34 -6.00 12.28
N PRO A 328 17.55 -6.06 10.94
CA PRO A 328 18.34 -7.11 10.32
C PRO A 328 19.75 -7.20 10.94
N THR A 329 20.25 -8.43 11.07
CA THR A 329 21.61 -8.71 11.55
C THR A 329 22.36 -9.53 10.52
N ALA A 330 23.68 -9.40 10.44
CA ALA A 330 24.48 -10.10 9.45
C ALA A 330 24.38 -11.64 9.52
N THR A 331 24.03 -12.18 10.68
CA THR A 331 23.85 -13.63 10.90
C THR A 331 22.43 -14.14 10.62
N ARG A 332 21.52 -13.26 10.19
CA ARG A 332 20.14 -13.65 9.88
C ARG A 332 20.11 -14.50 8.60
N ALA A 333 19.58 -15.71 8.73
CA ALA A 333 19.48 -16.66 7.61
C ALA A 333 18.15 -16.54 6.82
N VAL A 334 17.12 -15.94 7.40
CA VAL A 334 15.77 -15.82 6.82
C VAL A 334 15.21 -14.43 7.07
N GLY A 335 14.42 -13.92 6.15
CA GLY A 335 13.76 -12.63 6.27
C GLY A 335 14.54 -11.47 5.65
N PRO A 336 13.91 -10.28 5.57
CA PRO A 336 14.46 -9.17 4.82
C PRO A 336 15.68 -8.56 5.50
N MET A 337 16.68 -8.23 4.69
CA MET A 337 17.94 -7.62 5.07
C MET A 337 18.06 -6.17 4.60
N PHE A 338 17.30 -5.77 3.58
CA PHE A 338 17.42 -4.47 2.93
C PHE A 338 16.05 -3.80 2.84
N ARG A 339 15.94 -2.58 3.39
CA ARG A 339 14.71 -1.79 3.36
C ARG A 339 14.28 -1.42 1.95
N SER A 340 12.99 -1.26 1.72
CA SER A 340 12.48 -0.60 0.51
C SER A 340 12.81 0.90 0.51
N LYS A 341 12.92 1.50 -0.67
CA LYS A 341 13.19 2.94 -0.89
C LYS A 341 12.36 3.46 -2.05
N THR A 342 12.12 4.76 -2.07
CA THR A 342 11.46 5.42 -3.19
C THR A 342 12.18 5.17 -4.51
N ALA A 343 11.41 5.00 -5.58
CA ALA A 343 11.92 4.81 -6.93
C ALA A 343 12.83 5.99 -7.37
N THR A 344 13.84 5.68 -8.17
CA THR A 344 14.78 6.65 -8.74
C THR A 344 14.90 6.48 -10.25
N THR A 345 15.52 7.44 -10.93
CA THR A 345 15.83 7.33 -12.36
C THR A 345 17.06 6.45 -12.66
N SER A 346 17.82 6.08 -11.62
CA SER A 346 18.93 5.12 -11.75
C SER A 346 18.38 3.69 -11.74
N PRO A 347 18.72 2.85 -12.72
CA PRO A 347 18.34 1.43 -12.70
C PRO A 347 19.14 0.60 -11.68
N ASN A 348 20.20 1.18 -11.10
CA ASN A 348 21.11 0.47 -10.23
C ASN A 348 20.90 0.84 -8.76
N ARG A 349 21.00 -0.14 -7.86
CA ARG A 349 20.97 0.05 -6.42
C ARG A 349 22.15 -0.60 -5.75
N PHE A 350 22.89 0.17 -4.94
CA PHE A 350 24.00 -0.35 -4.10
C PHE A 350 23.46 -0.87 -2.77
N MET A 351 23.98 -2.01 -2.34
CA MET A 351 23.60 -2.75 -1.13
C MET A 351 24.82 -2.93 -0.21
N PRO A 352 24.96 -2.19 0.90
CA PRO A 352 24.19 -1.04 1.33
C PRO A 352 24.48 0.21 0.47
N PRO A 353 23.97 1.41 0.82
CA PRO A 353 24.19 2.62 0.02
C PRO A 353 25.67 2.90 -0.23
N MET A 354 26.02 3.43 -1.41
CA MET A 354 27.40 3.72 -1.83
C MET A 354 28.16 4.55 -0.79
N ALA A 355 27.52 5.52 -0.14
CA ALA A 355 28.16 6.32 0.91
C ALA A 355 28.69 5.48 2.07
N ASN A 356 28.01 4.37 2.41
CA ASN A 356 28.48 3.43 3.44
C ASN A 356 29.60 2.55 2.90
N ILE A 357 29.51 2.08 1.66
CA ILE A 357 30.55 1.25 1.02
C ILE A 357 31.89 2.00 0.96
N LEU A 358 31.88 3.28 0.64
CA LEU A 358 33.08 4.12 0.57
C LEU A 358 33.78 4.29 1.92
N THR A 359 33.10 4.06 3.04
CA THR A 359 33.70 4.02 4.38
C THR A 359 34.12 2.62 4.83
N GLY A 360 33.98 1.61 3.95
CA GLY A 360 34.25 0.20 4.27
C GLY A 360 33.13 -0.49 5.03
N ALA A 361 31.96 0.16 5.20
CA ALA A 361 30.83 -0.43 5.91
C ALA A 361 30.02 -1.35 4.97
N THR A 362 29.67 -2.54 5.47
CA THR A 362 28.78 -3.52 4.79
C THR A 362 27.38 -3.54 5.38
N SER A 363 27.04 -2.56 6.23
CA SER A 363 25.74 -2.49 6.88
C SER A 363 25.35 -1.07 7.30
N THR A 364 24.05 -0.85 7.36
CA THR A 364 23.37 0.22 8.10
C THR A 364 22.38 -0.42 9.07
N THR A 365 21.58 0.36 9.77
CA THR A 365 20.57 -0.19 10.69
C THR A 365 19.55 -1.10 9.98
N MET A 366 19.14 -0.76 8.74
CA MET A 366 18.08 -1.46 8.00
C MET A 366 18.52 -1.96 6.60
N GLU A 367 19.84 -2.05 6.38
CA GLU A 367 20.44 -2.63 5.18
C GLU A 367 21.73 -3.34 5.59
N VAL A 368 21.74 -4.66 5.57
CA VAL A 368 22.80 -5.47 6.16
C VAL A 368 23.23 -6.59 5.21
N CYS A 369 24.50 -6.61 4.80
CA CYS A 369 25.05 -7.72 4.02
C CYS A 369 25.18 -8.97 4.91
N PRO A 370 24.65 -10.13 4.48
CA PRO A 370 24.72 -11.36 5.27
C PRO A 370 26.15 -11.88 5.44
N SER A 371 26.48 -12.34 6.66
CA SER A 371 27.72 -13.07 6.99
C SER A 371 27.54 -14.59 6.98
N VAL A 372 26.37 -15.05 6.59
CA VAL A 372 26.00 -16.47 6.48
C VAL A 372 25.50 -16.78 5.07
N GLY A 373 25.58 -18.05 4.67
CA GLY A 373 25.03 -18.49 3.39
C GLY A 373 23.50 -18.37 3.37
N ARG A 374 22.98 -17.70 2.37
CA ARG A 374 21.54 -17.60 2.11
C ARG A 374 21.26 -17.09 0.70
N ASP A 375 20.03 -17.28 0.25
CA ASP A 375 19.52 -16.58 -0.93
C ASP A 375 18.90 -15.24 -0.51
N LEU A 376 19.02 -14.23 -1.38
CA LEU A 376 18.39 -12.94 -1.33
C LEU A 376 17.60 -12.77 -2.63
N ASN A 377 16.28 -12.68 -2.53
CA ASN A 377 15.39 -12.57 -3.67
C ASN A 377 15.01 -11.11 -3.86
N PHE A 378 15.19 -10.58 -5.07
CA PHE A 378 14.89 -9.18 -5.38
C PHE A 378 13.89 -9.06 -6.53
N SER A 379 13.10 -7.99 -6.50
CA SER A 379 12.34 -7.49 -7.62
C SER A 379 12.86 -6.14 -8.07
N LEU A 380 12.87 -5.93 -9.38
CA LEU A 380 12.99 -4.62 -10.01
C LEU A 380 11.61 -4.22 -10.53
N THR A 381 11.01 -3.19 -9.95
CA THR A 381 9.77 -2.58 -10.47
C THR A 381 10.09 -1.32 -11.23
N VAL A 382 9.64 -1.24 -12.48
CA VAL A 382 9.75 -0.07 -13.37
C VAL A 382 8.37 0.57 -13.51
N ARG A 383 8.30 1.90 -13.37
CA ARG A 383 7.09 2.72 -13.51
C ARG A 383 7.28 3.72 -14.64
N ASP A 384 6.29 3.88 -15.49
CA ASP A 384 6.33 4.88 -16.57
C ASP A 384 5.94 6.30 -16.12
N ASN A 385 5.35 6.44 -14.92
CA ASN A 385 4.97 7.70 -14.29
C ASN A 385 4.01 8.57 -15.12
N VAL A 386 3.23 7.98 -16.01
CA VAL A 386 2.20 8.70 -16.76
C VAL A 386 1.09 9.15 -15.82
N ALA A 387 0.72 10.42 -15.86
CA ALA A 387 -0.44 10.90 -15.11
C ALA A 387 -1.70 10.25 -15.69
N THR A 388 -2.58 9.69 -14.91
CA THR A 388 -3.79 8.99 -15.37
C THR A 388 -3.50 7.83 -16.34
N GLY A 389 -3.19 6.66 -15.80
CA GLY A 389 -2.97 5.43 -16.57
C GLY A 389 -1.51 5.00 -16.65
N SER A 390 -0.78 5.28 -15.59
CA SER A 390 0.56 4.73 -15.40
C SER A 390 0.53 3.22 -15.41
N GLN A 391 1.55 2.65 -16.02
CA GLN A 391 1.75 1.20 -16.09
C GLN A 391 3.04 0.83 -15.36
N THR A 392 3.11 -0.43 -14.92
CA THR A 392 4.30 -0.96 -14.25
C THR A 392 4.77 -2.24 -14.92
N ALA A 393 6.05 -2.51 -14.82
CA ALA A 393 6.62 -3.82 -15.15
C ALA A 393 7.56 -4.26 -14.03
N SER A 394 7.67 -5.55 -13.81
CA SER A 394 8.61 -6.09 -12.82
C SER A 394 9.35 -7.29 -13.37
N ASP A 395 10.60 -7.45 -12.92
CA ASP A 395 11.40 -8.65 -13.16
C ASP A 395 12.08 -9.07 -11.84
N LEU A 396 12.34 -10.36 -11.71
CA LEU A 396 12.86 -10.97 -10.49
C LEU A 396 14.26 -11.50 -10.71
N MET A 397 15.11 -11.38 -9.68
CA MET A 397 16.44 -11.98 -9.68
C MET A 397 16.84 -12.43 -8.28
N LYS A 398 17.87 -13.24 -8.19
CA LYS A 398 18.39 -13.80 -6.96
C LYS A 398 19.89 -13.56 -6.82
N VAL A 399 20.31 -13.16 -5.63
CA VAL A 399 21.71 -13.14 -5.20
C VAL A 399 21.93 -14.25 -4.19
N THR A 400 22.78 -15.22 -4.50
CA THR A 400 23.17 -16.27 -3.55
C THR A 400 24.42 -15.86 -2.78
N VAL A 401 24.32 -15.77 -1.47
CA VAL A 401 25.46 -15.53 -0.58
C VAL A 401 26.17 -16.84 -0.26
N ASN A 402 27.42 -16.98 -0.69
CA ASN A 402 28.23 -18.15 -0.36
C ASN A 402 28.78 -18.03 1.07
N GLY A 403 28.27 -18.87 1.98
CA GLY A 403 28.65 -18.84 3.40
C GLY A 403 30.05 -19.35 3.71
N THR A 404 30.77 -19.94 2.75
CA THR A 404 32.11 -20.46 2.91
C THR A 404 33.21 -19.57 2.29
N ALA A 405 32.82 -18.68 1.36
CA ALA A 405 33.70 -17.71 0.72
C ALA A 405 33.59 -16.33 1.39
N GLY A 406 34.69 -15.62 1.57
CA GLY A 406 34.75 -14.27 2.16
C GLY A 406 35.80 -14.13 3.25
#